data_08bb872ec1d1a48ce7043da81ed0e5b5
#
_entry.id   08bb872ec1d1a48ce7043da81ed0e5b5
#
_cell.length_a   1.000
_cell.length_b   1.000
_cell.length_c   1.000
_cell.angle_alpha   90.00
_cell.angle_beta   90.00
_cell.angle_gamma   90.00
#
_symmetry.space_group_name_H-M   'P 1'
#
loop_
_entity.id
_entity.type
_entity.pdbx_description
1 polymer ?
#
loop_
_entity_poly.entity_id
_entity_poly.type
_entity_poly.pdbx_seq_one_letter_code
_entity_poly.pdbx_strand_id
1 'polypeptide(L)'
;MKWFFDTTVLVAALLPDHPHHARSFPVFASATRKQAACAAHSLAEAYSTFTRYPGKERMSAEAACLVLQGIEQRFTLICLDGDEYCAAIRRMAQLGIVGGAVYDGLVAACALKARADHLYTWNVRHFDLLGAEIQKLVATPPAL
;
A
#
# COMPACT_ATOMS: atom_id res chain seq x y z
N MET A 1 13.73 -1.16 7.02
CA MET A 1 12.38 -1.75 7.08
C MET A 1 12.32 -2.93 6.13
N LYS A 2 11.89 -4.08 6.58
CA LYS A 2 11.92 -5.29 5.75
C LYS A 2 10.84 -5.28 4.67
N TRP A 3 9.60 -4.94 5.05
CA TRP A 3 8.46 -4.98 4.15
C TRP A 3 7.71 -3.67 4.11
N PHE A 4 7.32 -3.25 2.91
CA PHE A 4 6.40 -2.15 2.69
C PHE A 4 5.16 -2.69 1.97
N PHE A 5 3.97 -2.30 2.42
CA PHE A 5 2.71 -2.82 1.89
C PHE A 5 1.99 -1.72 1.13
N ASP A 6 1.72 -1.99 -0.15
CA ASP A 6 0.80 -1.18 -0.95
C ASP A 6 -0.64 -1.38 -0.48
N THR A 7 -1.49 -0.40 -0.72
CA THR A 7 -2.91 -0.44 -0.39
C THR A 7 -3.61 -1.69 -0.93
N THR A 8 -3.25 -2.14 -2.14
CA THR A 8 -3.85 -3.34 -2.75
C THR A 8 -3.67 -4.60 -1.91
N VAL A 9 -2.53 -4.74 -1.25
CA VAL A 9 -2.27 -5.89 -0.38
C VAL A 9 -2.98 -5.74 0.96
N LEU A 10 -3.01 -4.53 1.52
CA LEU A 10 -3.74 -4.25 2.76
C LEU A 10 -5.24 -4.53 2.59
N VAL A 11 -5.84 -4.05 1.51
CA VAL A 11 -7.25 -4.29 1.19
C VAL A 11 -7.54 -5.77 1.01
N ALA A 12 -6.73 -6.47 0.22
CA ALA A 12 -6.91 -7.90 -0.02
C ALA A 12 -6.78 -8.73 1.27
N ALA A 13 -5.87 -8.33 2.17
CA ALA A 13 -5.69 -9.01 3.46
C ALA A 13 -6.90 -8.86 4.39
N LEU A 14 -7.66 -7.77 4.26
CA LEU A 14 -8.74 -7.41 5.17
C LEU A 14 -10.14 -7.68 4.59
N LEU A 15 -10.23 -8.19 3.37
CA LEU A 15 -11.47 -8.60 2.71
C LEU A 15 -11.43 -10.10 2.42
N PRO A 16 -12.10 -10.95 3.24
CA PRO A 16 -12.02 -12.41 3.10
C PRO A 16 -12.39 -12.96 1.73
N ASP A 17 -13.31 -12.29 1.03
CA ASP A 17 -13.77 -12.73 -0.30
C ASP A 17 -12.92 -12.16 -1.46
N HIS A 18 -11.89 -11.38 -1.15
CA HIS A 18 -11.01 -10.84 -2.17
C HIS A 18 -10.20 -11.96 -2.87
N PRO A 19 -10.04 -11.93 -4.21
CA PRO A 19 -9.29 -12.95 -4.95
C PRO A 19 -7.87 -13.20 -4.44
N HIS A 20 -7.23 -12.17 -3.89
CA HIS A 20 -5.87 -12.25 -3.36
C HIS A 20 -5.80 -12.35 -1.83
N HIS A 21 -6.93 -12.58 -1.16
CA HIS A 21 -6.96 -12.67 0.31
C HIS A 21 -6.05 -13.77 0.84
N ALA A 22 -6.12 -14.97 0.28
CA ALA A 22 -5.38 -16.14 0.78
C ALA A 22 -3.86 -15.92 0.82
N ARG A 23 -3.32 -15.17 -0.13
CA ARG A 23 -1.89 -14.84 -0.18
C ARG A 23 -1.53 -13.58 0.60
N SER A 24 -2.46 -12.64 0.73
CA SER A 24 -2.23 -11.35 1.40
C SER A 24 -2.35 -11.45 2.92
N PHE A 25 -3.30 -12.22 3.42
CA PHE A 25 -3.56 -12.32 4.85
C PHE A 25 -2.36 -12.86 5.66
N PRO A 26 -1.66 -13.92 5.25
CA PRO A 26 -0.53 -14.43 6.02
C PRO A 26 0.60 -13.41 6.21
N VAL A 27 0.95 -12.66 5.16
CA VAL A 27 1.99 -11.62 5.27
C VAL A 27 1.51 -10.45 6.14
N PHE A 28 0.25 -10.08 6.05
CA PHE A 28 -0.36 -9.07 6.92
C PHE A 28 -0.35 -9.53 8.39
N ALA A 29 -0.78 -10.75 8.66
CA ALA A 29 -0.87 -11.29 10.01
C ALA A 29 0.51 -11.40 10.69
N SER A 30 1.57 -11.63 9.92
CA SER A 30 2.95 -11.70 10.42
C SER A 30 3.62 -10.33 10.59
N ALA A 31 3.00 -9.26 10.09
CA ALA A 31 3.58 -7.93 10.12
C ALA A 31 3.66 -7.37 11.55
N THR A 32 4.77 -6.73 11.84
CA THR A 32 5.00 -5.97 13.07
C THR A 32 5.58 -4.60 12.73
N ARG A 33 5.36 -3.60 13.58
CA ARG A 33 5.89 -2.24 13.37
C ARG A 33 7.40 -2.19 13.18
N LYS A 34 8.14 -3.17 13.70
CA LYS A 34 9.59 -3.24 13.56
C LYS A 34 10.03 -3.64 12.15
N GLN A 35 9.18 -4.36 11.42
CA GLN A 35 9.54 -4.98 10.15
C GLN A 35 8.69 -4.51 8.97
N ALA A 36 7.51 -3.97 9.24
CA ALA A 36 6.54 -3.63 8.21
C ALA A 36 6.09 -2.17 8.30
N ALA A 37 5.95 -1.55 7.15
CA ALA A 37 5.46 -0.19 7.02
C ALA A 37 4.46 -0.09 5.87
N CYS A 38 3.64 0.94 5.90
CA CYS A 38 2.81 1.36 4.78
C CYS A 38 2.73 2.89 4.74
N ALA A 39 2.27 3.43 3.62
CA ALA A 39 2.03 4.86 3.53
C ALA A 39 0.81 5.26 4.39
N ALA A 40 0.89 6.37 5.10
CA ALA A 40 -0.28 6.90 5.82
C ALA A 40 -1.44 7.17 4.84
N HIS A 41 -1.13 7.57 3.62
CA HIS A 41 -2.09 7.72 2.53
C HIS A 41 -2.90 6.44 2.26
N SER A 42 -2.29 5.27 2.43
CA SER A 42 -2.96 3.98 2.23
C SER A 42 -4.15 3.78 3.18
N LEU A 43 -4.13 4.40 4.36
CA LEU A 43 -5.28 4.36 5.28
C LEU A 43 -6.51 5.02 4.66
N ALA A 44 -6.34 6.18 4.03
CA ALA A 44 -7.43 6.89 3.35
C ALA A 44 -7.95 6.11 2.14
N GLU A 45 -7.05 5.54 1.35
CA GLU A 45 -7.42 4.71 0.21
C GLU A 45 -8.18 3.44 0.64
N ALA A 46 -7.70 2.77 1.67
CA ALA A 46 -8.36 1.59 2.23
C ALA A 46 -9.75 1.93 2.78
N TYR A 47 -9.87 3.01 3.55
CA TYR A 47 -11.17 3.50 4.03
C TYR A 47 -12.14 3.75 2.88
N SER A 48 -11.69 4.45 1.85
CA SER A 48 -12.51 4.72 0.66
C SER A 48 -12.97 3.42 -0.02
N THR A 49 -12.06 2.46 -0.16
CA THR A 49 -12.37 1.17 -0.78
C THR A 49 -13.38 0.38 0.06
N PHE A 50 -13.17 0.25 1.37
CA PHE A 50 -14.06 -0.52 2.25
C PHE A 50 -15.46 0.05 2.32
N THR A 51 -15.60 1.37 2.38
CA THR A 51 -16.90 2.03 2.54
C THR A 51 -17.72 2.13 1.26
N ARG A 52 -17.10 1.92 0.10
CA ARG A 52 -17.78 1.89 -1.21
C ARG A 52 -17.70 0.54 -1.93
N TYR A 53 -17.18 -0.48 -1.27
CA TYR A 53 -17.04 -1.82 -1.87
C TYR A 53 -18.41 -2.34 -2.29
N PRO A 54 -18.55 -2.99 -3.48
CA PRO A 54 -19.85 -3.48 -3.93
C PRO A 54 -20.31 -4.70 -3.13
N GLY A 55 -21.63 -4.79 -2.91
CA GLY A 55 -22.26 -5.96 -2.31
C GLY A 55 -22.14 -6.04 -0.80
N LYS A 56 -22.12 -7.26 -0.29
CA LYS A 56 -22.19 -7.58 1.14
C LYS A 56 -20.93 -7.19 1.92
N GLU A 57 -19.81 -7.07 1.23
CA GLU A 57 -18.52 -6.73 1.85
C GLU A 57 -18.37 -5.25 2.18
N ARG A 58 -19.31 -4.41 1.75
CA ARG A 58 -19.28 -2.97 2.05
C ARG A 58 -19.35 -2.75 3.55
N MET A 59 -18.39 -2.00 4.05
CA MET A 59 -18.32 -1.65 5.47
C MET A 59 -19.03 -0.33 5.75
N SER A 60 -19.63 -0.22 6.94
CA SER A 60 -19.99 1.09 7.50
C SER A 60 -18.73 1.90 7.81
N ALA A 61 -18.88 3.21 7.97
CA ALA A 61 -17.76 4.06 8.37
C ALA A 61 -17.11 3.58 9.69
N GLU A 62 -17.92 3.19 10.66
CA GLU A 62 -17.45 2.69 11.96
C GLU A 62 -16.69 1.37 11.82
N ALA A 63 -17.22 0.43 11.04
CA ALA A 63 -16.56 -0.86 10.80
C ALA A 63 -15.22 -0.66 10.08
N ALA A 64 -15.16 0.21 9.07
CA ALA A 64 -13.92 0.53 8.38
C ALA A 64 -12.87 1.11 9.34
N CYS A 65 -13.25 2.01 10.25
CA CYS A 65 -12.32 2.55 11.26
C CYS A 65 -11.76 1.45 12.17
N LEU A 66 -12.60 0.50 12.59
CA LEU A 66 -12.14 -0.63 13.41
C LEU A 66 -11.13 -1.50 12.66
N VAL A 67 -11.38 -1.76 11.39
CA VAL A 67 -10.46 -2.54 10.53
C VAL A 67 -9.13 -1.80 10.35
N LEU A 68 -9.17 -0.49 10.13
CA LEU A 68 -7.95 0.32 10.00
C LEU A 68 -7.08 0.34 11.25
N GLN A 69 -7.68 0.21 12.44
CA GLN A 69 -6.90 0.06 13.68
C GLN A 69 -5.97 -1.15 13.65
N GLY A 70 -6.35 -2.22 12.97
CA GLY A 70 -5.50 -3.37 12.74
C GLY A 70 -4.23 -3.04 11.95
N ILE A 71 -4.34 -2.12 10.99
CA ILE A 71 -3.18 -1.60 10.24
C ILE A 71 -2.31 -0.74 11.17
N GLU A 72 -2.91 0.20 11.88
CA GLU A 72 -2.19 1.09 12.80
C GLU A 72 -1.37 0.33 13.85
N GLN A 73 -1.91 -0.78 14.34
CA GLN A 73 -1.24 -1.60 15.34
C GLN A 73 -0.04 -2.39 14.80
N ARG A 74 -0.09 -2.78 13.52
CA ARG A 74 0.89 -3.69 12.90
C ARG A 74 1.95 -3.02 12.08
N PHE A 75 1.70 -1.80 11.60
CA PHE A 75 2.57 -1.12 10.64
C PHE A 75 3.11 0.19 11.18
N THR A 76 4.33 0.52 10.78
CA THR A 76 4.85 1.88 10.88
C THR A 76 4.26 2.68 9.73
N LEU A 77 3.61 3.79 10.06
CA LEU A 77 3.01 4.67 9.06
C LEU A 77 4.06 5.66 8.55
N ILE A 78 4.25 5.71 7.25
CA ILE A 78 5.22 6.61 6.60
C ILE A 78 4.45 7.75 5.95
N CYS A 79 4.83 8.98 6.29
CA CYS A 79 4.31 10.21 5.70
C CYS A 79 5.38 10.90 4.86
N LEU A 80 4.96 11.58 3.81
CA LEU A 80 5.80 12.51 3.07
C LEU A 80 5.51 13.93 3.57
N ASP A 81 6.55 14.73 3.74
CA ASP A 81 6.37 16.15 3.97
C ASP A 81 6.06 16.90 2.66
N GLY A 82 5.86 18.23 2.72
CA GLY A 82 5.49 19.01 1.55
C GLY A 82 6.54 18.97 0.44
N ASP A 83 7.81 19.06 0.80
CA ASP A 83 8.92 19.01 -0.17
C ASP A 83 9.04 17.62 -0.81
N GLU A 84 8.88 16.59 -0.04
CA GLU A 84 8.88 15.20 -0.51
C GLU A 84 7.70 14.93 -1.46
N TYR A 85 6.50 15.46 -1.18
CA TYR A 85 5.36 15.43 -2.10
C TYR A 85 5.67 16.09 -3.42
N CYS A 86 6.21 17.31 -3.38
CA CYS A 86 6.57 18.04 -4.58
C CYS A 86 7.62 17.30 -5.41
N ALA A 87 8.63 16.74 -4.76
CA ALA A 87 9.66 15.96 -5.42
C ALA A 87 9.10 14.69 -6.08
N ALA A 88 8.21 13.98 -5.39
CA ALA A 88 7.55 12.78 -5.92
C ALA A 88 6.70 13.10 -7.16
N ILE A 89 5.92 14.18 -7.13
CA ILE A 89 5.10 14.61 -8.26
C ILE A 89 5.97 14.99 -9.46
N ARG A 90 7.05 15.75 -9.25
CA ARG A 90 8.00 16.08 -10.33
C ARG A 90 8.62 14.82 -10.94
N ARG A 91 8.96 13.86 -10.11
CA ARG A 91 9.49 12.57 -10.58
C ARG A 91 8.47 11.85 -11.44
N MET A 92 7.20 11.82 -11.05
CA MET A 92 6.13 11.22 -11.86
C MET A 92 6.01 11.94 -13.22
N ALA A 93 6.04 13.25 -13.23
CA ALA A 93 6.00 14.03 -14.48
C ALA A 93 7.19 13.68 -15.40
N GLN A 94 8.39 13.54 -14.87
CA GLN A 94 9.58 13.14 -15.62
C GLN A 94 9.44 11.73 -16.23
N LEU A 95 8.73 10.83 -15.55
CA LEU A 95 8.46 9.48 -16.02
C LEU A 95 7.26 9.38 -16.97
N GLY A 96 6.58 10.50 -17.22
CA GLY A 96 5.35 10.51 -18.04
C GLY A 96 4.14 9.85 -17.34
N ILE A 97 4.18 9.71 -16.04
CA ILE A 97 3.07 9.14 -15.24
C ILE A 97 2.00 10.21 -15.06
N VAL A 98 0.77 9.89 -15.42
CA VAL A 98 -0.36 10.82 -15.40
C VAL A 98 -1.56 10.24 -14.66
N GLY A 99 -2.49 11.13 -14.24
CA GLY A 99 -3.75 10.73 -13.61
C GLY A 99 -3.54 10.03 -12.27
N GLY A 100 -4.40 9.07 -11.98
CA GLY A 100 -4.45 8.37 -10.68
C GLY A 100 -3.21 7.54 -10.37
N ALA A 101 -2.37 7.23 -11.35
CA ALA A 101 -1.10 6.53 -11.13
C ALA A 101 -0.12 7.32 -10.26
N VAL A 102 -0.34 8.63 -10.05
CA VAL A 102 0.44 9.44 -9.11
C VAL A 102 0.38 8.88 -7.68
N TYR A 103 -0.72 8.28 -7.29
CA TYR A 103 -0.87 7.72 -5.94
C TYR A 103 0.04 6.52 -5.72
N ASP A 104 0.25 5.67 -6.73
CA ASP A 104 1.26 4.61 -6.69
C ASP A 104 2.67 5.20 -6.56
N GLY A 105 2.92 6.31 -7.21
CA GLY A 105 4.16 7.07 -7.07
C GLY A 105 4.40 7.57 -5.65
N LEU A 106 3.37 8.03 -4.96
CA LEU A 106 3.45 8.44 -3.54
C LEU A 106 3.76 7.25 -2.63
N VAL A 107 3.11 6.11 -2.86
CA VAL A 107 3.40 4.87 -2.12
C VAL A 107 4.85 4.43 -2.33
N ALA A 108 5.33 4.47 -3.57
CA ALA A 108 6.71 4.16 -3.91
C ALA A 108 7.71 5.10 -3.20
N ALA A 109 7.43 6.39 -3.17
CA ALA A 109 8.26 7.37 -2.45
C ALA A 109 8.32 7.07 -0.95
N CYS A 110 7.21 6.67 -0.35
CA CYS A 110 7.17 6.22 1.05
C CYS A 110 7.99 4.94 1.27
N ALA A 111 7.95 4.00 0.35
CA ALA A 111 8.73 2.76 0.44
C ALA A 111 10.24 3.06 0.41
N LEU A 112 10.68 3.97 -0.46
CA LEU A 112 12.07 4.43 -0.51
C LEU A 112 12.47 5.17 0.77
N LYS A 113 11.62 6.06 1.27
CA LYS A 113 11.85 6.78 2.54
C LYS A 113 12.02 5.81 3.71
N ALA A 114 11.22 4.75 3.75
CA ALA A 114 11.29 3.70 4.76
C ALA A 114 12.51 2.78 4.60
N ARG A 115 13.24 2.89 3.49
CA ARG A 115 14.33 1.96 3.14
C ARG A 115 13.88 0.50 3.19
N ALA A 116 12.74 0.23 2.56
CA ALA A 116 12.17 -1.10 2.53
C ALA A 116 12.99 -2.05 1.64
N ASP A 117 13.11 -3.30 2.05
CA ASP A 117 13.74 -4.33 1.22
C ASP A 117 12.78 -4.86 0.15
N HIS A 118 11.48 -4.90 0.47
CA HIS A 118 10.43 -5.36 -0.44
C HIS A 118 9.20 -4.46 -0.37
N LEU A 119 8.60 -4.20 -1.52
CA LEU A 119 7.31 -3.54 -1.67
C LEU A 119 6.29 -4.56 -2.18
N TYR A 120 5.40 -5.01 -1.31
CA TYR A 120 4.32 -5.92 -1.68
C TYR A 120 3.18 -5.17 -2.35
N THR A 121 2.83 -5.57 -3.56
CA THR A 121 1.71 -5.00 -4.33
C THR A 121 1.09 -6.05 -5.24
N TRP A 122 -0.21 -5.87 -5.55
CA TRP A 122 -0.88 -6.61 -6.63
C TRP A 122 -0.90 -5.83 -7.94
N ASN A 123 -0.51 -4.55 -7.92
CA ASN A 123 -0.39 -3.67 -9.09
C ASN A 123 1.03 -3.64 -9.65
N VAL A 124 1.65 -4.78 -9.85
CA VAL A 124 3.06 -4.88 -10.26
C VAL A 124 3.36 -4.01 -11.50
N ARG A 125 2.48 -4.03 -12.50
CA ARG A 125 2.66 -3.25 -13.74
C ARG A 125 2.76 -1.75 -13.51
N HIS A 126 1.97 -1.21 -12.57
CA HIS A 126 1.99 0.22 -12.24
C HIS A 126 3.33 0.59 -11.60
N PHE A 127 3.80 -0.22 -10.66
CA PHE A 127 5.06 0.05 -9.97
C PHE A 127 6.29 -0.18 -10.86
N ASP A 128 6.24 -1.08 -11.82
CA ASP A 128 7.33 -1.30 -12.78
C ASP A 128 7.61 -0.06 -13.64
N LEU A 129 6.65 0.83 -13.83
CA LEU A 129 6.81 2.08 -14.56
C LEU A 129 7.50 3.19 -13.75
N LEU A 130 7.73 2.97 -12.46
CA LEU A 130 8.23 3.98 -11.53
C LEU A 130 9.75 4.04 -11.41
N GLY A 131 10.46 3.30 -12.26
CA GLY A 131 11.93 3.33 -12.34
C GLY A 131 12.59 2.11 -11.71
N ALA A 132 13.88 1.94 -12.00
CA ALA A 132 14.66 0.77 -11.62
C ALA A 132 14.77 0.56 -10.10
N GLU A 133 14.85 1.66 -9.32
CA GLU A 133 14.91 1.58 -7.85
C GLU A 133 13.66 0.90 -7.28
N ILE A 134 12.48 1.23 -7.81
CA ILE A 134 11.22 0.66 -7.37
C ILE A 134 11.07 -0.76 -7.88
N GLN A 135 11.40 -1.03 -9.14
CA GLN A 135 11.33 -2.36 -9.75
C GLN A 135 12.06 -3.42 -8.91
N LYS A 136 13.20 -3.06 -8.33
CA LYS A 136 13.99 -3.97 -7.48
C LYS A 136 13.27 -4.36 -6.20
N LEU A 137 12.38 -3.52 -5.70
CA LEU A 137 11.66 -3.74 -4.43
C LEU A 137 10.36 -4.51 -4.64
N VAL A 138 9.76 -4.40 -5.83
CA VAL A 138 8.41 -4.91 -6.10
C VAL A 138 8.37 -6.43 -5.99
N ALA A 139 7.42 -6.92 -5.22
CA ALA A 139 7.12 -8.34 -5.09
C ALA A 139 5.61 -8.53 -4.87
N THR A 140 5.10 -9.69 -5.20
CA THR A 140 3.76 -10.10 -4.77
C THR A 140 3.88 -10.92 -3.48
N PRO A 141 2.86 -10.92 -2.61
CA PRO A 141 2.83 -11.85 -1.49
C PRO A 141 3.08 -13.28 -1.94
N PRO A 142 3.91 -14.05 -1.21
CA PRO A 142 4.31 -15.39 -1.64
C PRO A 142 3.12 -16.33 -1.78
N ALA A 143 3.25 -17.31 -2.66
CA ALA A 143 2.29 -18.41 -2.78
C ALA A 143 2.31 -19.25 -1.50
N LEU A 144 1.15 -19.81 -1.14
CA LEU A 144 0.99 -20.71 0.00
C LEU A 144 1.57 -22.09 -0.31
#